data_8b88319800b9a5c240b88121c97cbb5b
#
_entry.id   8b88319800b9a5c240b88121c97cbb5b
#
_cell.length_a   1.000
_cell.length_b   1.000
_cell.length_c   1.000
_cell.angle_alpha   90.00
_cell.angle_beta   90.00
_cell.angle_gamma   90.00
#
_symmetry.space_group_name_H-M   'P 1'
#
loop_
_entity.id
_entity.type
_entity.pdbx_description
1 polymer ?
#
loop_
_entity_poly.entity_id
_entity_poly.type
_entity_poly.pdbx_seq_one_letter_code
_entity_poly.pdbx_strand_id
1 'polypeptide(L)'
;DPLTAFAVSGERPAQKDMLFADYVDAAFHIREHFPAFVPFLASGHAWDGAGGSATEELAFTLAAGVSYWRALAEAGMPLAAAAGSAGFSLTAPADIFLTIAKFRAMRLLWGRALEVAGEQPQDGVTLLARMPERILTAYDPHVNLLRGTASAFGAAIGGATGVEVLPFDSVSGGPLPLSRRLARNTSLILQEESYLSAVADAAAGSAYIEALTSELAALAWALFREVETRGGLAAAIESGFVQDALRRKAAARERAIATRAAKITGVSVFPNPAEIGPFLEETVNPDAAGAHPFAGRLPALPPAGKGERFVALIAAAREGASLRELRAASRRVASIAAPPLAVPARDAEPFEALRWRADVALEIIGSRPPIFVALLGKPEDYRARANWVQSFLAAGGIEAIVPEQGFENIEELAAAFKRSPAPVACLCSSNQVYTAMPGAAAALKKAGSVAVYLAGPPSVLETLDPAGAVAIDRLIYEGCNALAILEEAQEALKVEELAAAAEEEEAEEGFEVHIHTHGHNCGCC
;
A
#
# COMPACT_ATOMS: atom_id res chain seq x y z
N ASP A 1 4.15 -10.67 17.38
CA ASP A 1 4.61 -9.31 17.74
C ASP A 1 3.52 -8.59 18.54
N PRO A 2 3.62 -8.56 19.89
CA PRO A 2 2.58 -7.97 20.74
C PRO A 2 2.48 -6.44 20.61
N LEU A 3 3.58 -5.75 20.33
CA LEU A 3 3.56 -4.28 20.16
C LEU A 3 2.89 -3.86 18.86
N THR A 4 3.14 -4.59 17.77
CA THR A 4 2.43 -4.37 16.51
C THR A 4 0.94 -4.69 16.66
N ALA A 5 0.59 -5.81 17.32
CA ALA A 5 -0.81 -6.13 17.61
C ALA A 5 -1.50 -5.05 18.46
N PHE A 6 -0.81 -4.50 19.47
CA PHE A 6 -1.31 -3.37 20.25
C PHE A 6 -1.53 -2.13 19.39
N ALA A 7 -0.58 -1.78 18.55
CA ALA A 7 -0.70 -0.60 17.68
C ALA A 7 -1.86 -0.72 16.69
N VAL A 8 -2.07 -1.91 16.11
CA VAL A 8 -3.14 -2.16 15.13
C VAL A 8 -4.52 -2.19 15.80
N SER A 9 -4.65 -2.91 16.94
CA SER A 9 -5.94 -3.02 17.62
C SER A 9 -6.29 -1.79 18.47
N GLY A 10 -5.30 -1.00 18.87
CA GLY A 10 -5.46 0.06 19.87
C GLY A 10 -5.65 -0.45 21.29
N GLU A 11 -5.52 -1.75 21.56
CA GLU A 11 -5.80 -2.33 22.86
C GLU A 11 -4.62 -3.12 23.42
N ARG A 12 -4.32 -2.95 24.70
CA ARG A 12 -3.38 -3.77 25.46
C ARG A 12 -3.88 -4.07 26.88
N PRO A 13 -3.32 -5.09 27.54
CA PRO A 13 -3.57 -5.32 28.96
C PRO A 13 -3.25 -4.09 29.81
N ALA A 14 -4.10 -3.78 30.81
CA ALA A 14 -3.92 -2.63 31.69
C ALA A 14 -2.61 -2.68 32.47
N GLN A 15 -2.18 -3.87 32.90
CA GLN A 15 -0.90 -4.09 33.54
C GLN A 15 0.19 -4.21 32.47
N LYS A 16 1.17 -3.30 32.46
CA LYS A 16 2.25 -3.26 31.44
C LYS A 16 3.02 -4.58 31.35
N ASP A 17 3.32 -5.18 32.49
CA ASP A 17 4.07 -6.45 32.58
C ASP A 17 3.35 -7.61 31.89
N MET A 18 2.02 -7.51 31.72
CA MET A 18 1.22 -8.52 31.07
C MET A 18 1.27 -8.46 29.55
N LEU A 19 1.74 -7.35 28.97
CA LEU A 19 1.85 -7.22 27.51
C LEU A 19 2.80 -8.27 26.93
N PHE A 20 3.87 -8.58 27.65
CA PHE A 20 4.90 -9.52 27.20
C PHE A 20 4.85 -10.88 27.91
N ALA A 21 4.09 -11.03 28.99
CA ALA A 21 4.15 -12.19 29.87
C ALA A 21 4.01 -13.54 29.16
N ASP A 22 2.99 -13.70 28.31
CA ASP A 22 2.75 -14.94 27.56
C ASP A 22 3.84 -15.19 26.51
N TYR A 23 4.36 -14.13 25.90
CA TYR A 23 5.41 -14.23 24.87
C TYR A 23 6.77 -14.54 25.49
N VAL A 24 7.08 -13.95 26.64
CA VAL A 24 8.30 -14.24 27.41
C VAL A 24 8.28 -15.69 27.87
N ASP A 25 7.15 -16.16 28.43
CA ASP A 25 6.99 -17.56 28.86
C ASP A 25 7.20 -18.52 27.69
N ALA A 26 6.57 -18.24 26.54
CA ALA A 26 6.78 -19.04 25.33
C ALA A 26 8.24 -19.02 24.86
N ALA A 27 8.93 -17.88 24.95
CA ALA A 27 10.32 -17.76 24.53
C ALA A 27 11.27 -18.64 25.34
N PHE A 28 11.08 -18.78 26.65
CA PHE A 28 11.85 -19.71 27.47
C PHE A 28 11.68 -21.14 27.01
N HIS A 29 10.44 -21.59 26.77
CA HIS A 29 10.14 -22.94 26.26
C HIS A 29 10.76 -23.16 24.87
N ILE A 30 10.60 -22.20 23.96
CA ILE A 30 11.13 -22.29 22.59
C ILE A 30 12.65 -22.38 22.60
N ARG A 31 13.33 -21.57 23.39
CA ARG A 31 14.80 -21.60 23.50
C ARG A 31 15.34 -22.94 24.01
N GLU A 32 14.63 -23.56 24.96
CA GLU A 32 15.02 -24.83 25.53
C GLU A 32 14.80 -26.01 24.55
N HIS A 33 13.67 -26.02 23.85
CA HIS A 33 13.25 -27.18 23.07
C HIS A 33 13.46 -27.02 21.56
N PHE A 34 13.57 -25.77 21.06
CA PHE A 34 13.71 -25.43 19.64
C PHE A 34 14.79 -24.38 19.42
N PRO A 35 16.07 -24.66 19.69
CA PRO A 35 17.15 -23.65 19.72
C PRO A 35 17.39 -22.93 18.39
N ALA A 36 16.97 -23.52 17.26
CA ALA A 36 17.04 -22.89 15.94
C ALA A 36 15.89 -21.90 15.66
N PHE A 37 14.88 -21.83 16.54
CA PHE A 37 13.76 -20.93 16.39
C PHE A 37 14.04 -19.55 17.03
N VAL A 38 13.61 -18.49 16.37
CA VAL A 38 13.64 -17.13 16.90
C VAL A 38 12.26 -16.84 17.52
N PRO A 39 12.15 -16.74 18.86
CA PRO A 39 10.85 -16.61 19.54
C PRO A 39 10.11 -15.31 19.24
N PHE A 40 10.83 -14.19 19.11
CA PHE A 40 10.25 -12.89 18.81
C PHE A 40 10.65 -12.42 17.42
N LEU A 41 9.65 -12.00 16.64
CA LEU A 41 9.86 -11.36 15.36
C LEU A 41 9.24 -9.96 15.41
N ALA A 42 10.07 -8.94 15.59
CA ALA A 42 9.64 -7.54 15.51
C ALA A 42 9.26 -7.20 14.08
N SER A 43 8.00 -6.81 13.85
CA SER A 43 7.44 -6.62 12.52
C SER A 43 7.35 -5.13 12.14
N GLY A 44 7.90 -4.79 10.97
CA GLY A 44 7.82 -3.48 10.34
C GLY A 44 6.56 -3.28 9.48
N HIS A 45 5.85 -4.37 9.17
CA HIS A 45 4.77 -4.36 8.17
C HIS A 45 3.63 -3.40 8.49
N ALA A 46 3.21 -3.34 9.76
CA ALA A 46 2.14 -2.44 10.17
C ALA A 46 2.55 -0.96 10.09
N TRP A 47 3.81 -0.66 10.34
CA TRP A 47 4.32 0.71 10.25
C TRP A 47 4.37 1.20 8.80
N ASP A 48 4.88 0.38 7.87
CA ASP A 48 4.86 0.66 6.43
C ASP A 48 3.41 0.74 5.92
N GLY A 49 2.56 -0.22 6.29
CA GLY A 49 1.15 -0.27 5.90
C GLY A 49 0.37 0.97 6.33
N ALA A 50 0.60 1.47 7.55
CA ALA A 50 0.00 2.71 8.06
C ALA A 50 0.63 3.99 7.48
N GLY A 51 1.44 3.89 6.44
CA GLY A 51 1.98 5.00 5.68
C GLY A 51 3.39 5.45 6.09
N GLY A 52 4.07 4.74 6.98
CA GLY A 52 5.45 5.02 7.38
C GLY A 52 6.43 4.93 6.21
N SER A 53 7.53 5.68 6.31
CA SER A 53 8.69 5.51 5.42
C SER A 53 9.66 4.49 6.01
N ALA A 54 10.72 4.16 5.26
CA ALA A 54 11.77 3.28 5.74
C ALA A 54 12.38 3.72 7.10
N THR A 55 12.40 5.02 7.39
CA THR A 55 12.89 5.57 8.66
C THR A 55 11.99 5.18 9.82
N GLU A 56 10.67 5.40 9.69
CA GLU A 56 9.68 5.04 10.70
C GLU A 56 9.61 3.52 10.88
N GLU A 57 9.62 2.77 9.79
CA GLU A 57 9.63 1.31 9.83
C GLU A 57 10.84 0.79 10.64
N LEU A 58 12.05 1.24 10.31
CA LEU A 58 13.27 0.84 11.01
C LEU A 58 13.25 1.23 12.49
N ALA A 59 12.89 2.49 12.81
CA ALA A 59 12.94 3.01 14.17
C ALA A 59 11.96 2.29 15.09
N PHE A 60 10.71 2.08 14.65
CA PHE A 60 9.69 1.43 15.46
C PHE A 60 9.92 -0.08 15.56
N THR A 61 10.43 -0.70 14.51
CA THR A 61 10.80 -2.12 14.53
C THR A 61 12.00 -2.36 15.45
N LEU A 62 13.01 -1.48 15.44
CA LEU A 62 14.12 -1.52 16.38
C LEU A 62 13.61 -1.37 17.82
N ALA A 63 12.73 -0.39 18.08
CA ALA A 63 12.17 -0.15 19.41
C ALA A 63 11.35 -1.34 19.92
N ALA A 64 10.65 -2.06 19.03
CA ALA A 64 9.98 -3.31 19.36
C ALA A 64 11.00 -4.39 19.77
N GLY A 65 12.03 -4.60 18.96
CA GLY A 65 13.10 -5.57 19.25
C GLY A 65 13.80 -5.29 20.59
N VAL A 66 14.13 -4.03 20.87
CA VAL A 66 14.72 -3.61 22.15
C VAL A 66 13.76 -3.84 23.32
N SER A 67 12.45 -3.62 23.11
CA SER A 67 11.45 -3.88 24.16
C SER A 67 11.35 -5.38 24.48
N TYR A 68 11.41 -6.25 23.49
CA TYR A 68 11.41 -7.71 23.70
C TYR A 68 12.69 -8.19 24.36
N TRP A 69 13.82 -7.68 23.92
CA TRP A 69 15.12 -7.96 24.54
C TRP A 69 15.12 -7.60 26.03
N ARG A 70 14.64 -6.40 26.36
CA ARG A 70 14.52 -5.92 27.75
C ARG A 70 13.58 -6.82 28.58
N ALA A 71 12.41 -7.17 28.05
CA ALA A 71 11.45 -8.03 28.75
C ALA A 71 12.00 -9.42 29.06
N LEU A 72 12.77 -10.01 28.12
CA LEU A 72 13.43 -11.30 28.33
C LEU A 72 14.54 -11.20 29.39
N ALA A 73 15.34 -10.14 29.37
CA ALA A 73 16.40 -9.91 30.36
C ALA A 73 15.83 -9.68 31.77
N GLU A 74 14.78 -8.89 31.90
CA GLU A 74 14.06 -8.67 33.16
C GLU A 74 13.45 -9.97 33.72
N ALA A 75 13.04 -10.90 32.85
CA ALA A 75 12.58 -12.23 33.25
C ALA A 75 13.72 -13.19 33.63
N GLY A 76 14.98 -12.74 33.57
CA GLY A 76 16.16 -13.49 34.00
C GLY A 76 16.85 -14.28 32.87
N MET A 77 16.55 -14.01 31.59
CA MET A 77 17.33 -14.57 30.49
C MET A 77 18.67 -13.81 30.37
N PRO A 78 19.82 -14.49 30.20
CA PRO A 78 21.09 -13.81 29.95
C PRO A 78 21.01 -12.87 28.75
N LEU A 79 21.60 -11.67 28.81
CA LEU A 79 21.50 -10.61 27.83
C LEU A 79 21.82 -11.08 26.41
N ALA A 80 22.89 -11.83 26.20
CA ALA A 80 23.28 -12.38 24.93
C ALA A 80 22.23 -13.39 24.38
N ALA A 81 21.67 -14.25 25.26
CA ALA A 81 20.62 -15.19 24.86
C ALA A 81 19.30 -14.49 24.53
N ALA A 82 18.96 -13.45 25.29
CA ALA A 82 17.80 -12.61 25.05
C ALA A 82 17.93 -11.86 23.72
N ALA A 83 19.10 -11.32 23.38
CA ALA A 83 19.38 -10.67 22.10
C ALA A 83 19.22 -11.64 20.92
N GLY A 84 19.74 -12.88 21.04
CA GLY A 84 19.58 -13.93 20.03
C GLY A 84 18.16 -14.50 19.93
N SER A 85 17.23 -14.06 20.78
CA SER A 85 15.82 -14.44 20.75
C SER A 85 14.95 -13.44 19.97
N ALA A 86 15.54 -12.35 19.46
CA ALA A 86 14.86 -11.35 18.65
C ALA A 86 15.32 -11.42 17.19
N GLY A 87 14.36 -11.40 16.28
CA GLY A 87 14.54 -11.22 14.84
C GLY A 87 13.67 -10.09 14.35
N PHE A 88 13.83 -9.73 13.08
CA PHE A 88 13.12 -8.62 12.47
C PHE A 88 12.49 -9.02 11.15
N SER A 89 11.30 -8.50 10.88
CA SER A 89 10.63 -8.65 9.59
C SER A 89 10.34 -7.28 9.02
N LEU A 90 10.91 -6.98 7.87
CA LEU A 90 10.79 -5.68 7.21
C LEU A 90 10.08 -5.82 5.87
N THR A 91 9.43 -4.76 5.42
CA THR A 91 8.89 -4.71 4.06
C THR A 91 10.01 -4.60 3.04
N ALA A 92 9.78 -5.14 1.86
CA ALA A 92 10.68 -5.01 0.71
C ALA A 92 9.86 -4.49 -0.48
N PRO A 93 9.71 -3.16 -0.63
CA PRO A 93 9.07 -2.57 -1.80
C PRO A 93 9.94 -2.70 -3.06
N ALA A 94 9.40 -2.29 -4.22
CA ALA A 94 10.09 -2.38 -5.50
C ALA A 94 11.25 -1.38 -5.69
N ASP A 95 11.45 -0.43 -4.76
CA ASP A 95 12.64 0.44 -4.73
C ASP A 95 13.85 -0.37 -4.26
N ILE A 96 14.63 -0.84 -5.22
CA ILE A 96 15.75 -1.75 -4.99
C ILE A 96 16.81 -1.12 -4.09
N PHE A 97 17.24 0.10 -4.36
CA PHE A 97 18.32 0.73 -3.61
C PHE A 97 17.93 1.06 -2.17
N LEU A 98 16.73 1.58 -1.98
CA LEU A 98 16.20 1.83 -0.63
C LEU A 98 16.00 0.52 0.14
N THR A 99 15.54 -0.54 -0.52
CA THR A 99 15.38 -1.86 0.10
C THR A 99 16.72 -2.43 0.54
N ILE A 100 17.75 -2.40 -0.31
CA ILE A 100 19.11 -2.83 0.04
C ILE A 100 19.62 -2.06 1.27
N ALA A 101 19.55 -0.73 1.22
CA ALA A 101 20.01 0.14 2.30
C ALA A 101 19.24 -0.11 3.61
N LYS A 102 17.93 -0.36 3.54
CA LYS A 102 17.08 -0.62 4.70
C LYS A 102 17.49 -1.89 5.46
N PHE A 103 17.71 -2.99 4.75
CA PHE A 103 18.15 -4.25 5.37
C PHE A 103 19.56 -4.14 5.96
N ARG A 104 20.47 -3.44 5.30
CA ARG A 104 21.80 -3.13 5.83
C ARG A 104 21.74 -2.22 7.05
N ALA A 105 20.92 -1.17 7.00
CA ALA A 105 20.73 -0.23 8.12
C ALA A 105 20.18 -0.94 9.37
N MET A 106 19.25 -1.90 9.21
CA MET A 106 18.71 -2.65 10.36
C MET A 106 19.79 -3.43 11.11
N ARG A 107 20.75 -4.04 10.39
CA ARG A 107 21.90 -4.71 11.03
C ARG A 107 22.77 -3.72 11.82
N LEU A 108 23.07 -2.57 11.23
CA LEU A 108 23.84 -1.52 11.91
C LEU A 108 23.12 -1.02 13.17
N LEU A 109 21.82 -0.79 13.08
CA LEU A 109 20.99 -0.31 14.18
C LEU A 109 20.93 -1.32 15.33
N TRP A 110 20.71 -2.61 15.01
CA TRP A 110 20.70 -3.66 16.02
C TRP A 110 22.06 -3.84 16.67
N GLY A 111 23.14 -3.92 15.87
CA GLY A 111 24.51 -3.97 16.38
C GLY A 111 24.81 -2.79 17.33
N ARG A 112 24.40 -1.58 16.95
CA ARG A 112 24.57 -0.39 17.79
C ARG A 112 23.77 -0.47 19.09
N ALA A 113 22.55 -1.01 19.07
CA ALA A 113 21.76 -1.21 20.29
C ALA A 113 22.45 -2.18 21.27
N LEU A 114 23.03 -3.27 20.75
CA LEU A 114 23.82 -4.23 21.54
C LEU A 114 25.06 -3.58 22.14
N GLU A 115 25.84 -2.86 21.35
CA GLU A 115 27.04 -2.14 21.84
C GLU A 115 26.73 -1.17 22.98
N VAL A 116 25.65 -0.38 22.84
CA VAL A 116 25.23 0.58 23.88
C VAL A 116 24.87 -0.14 25.19
N ALA A 117 24.37 -1.36 25.12
CA ALA A 117 24.04 -2.18 26.29
C ALA A 117 25.25 -2.98 26.81
N GLY A 118 26.43 -2.85 26.19
CA GLY A 118 27.65 -3.55 26.60
C GLY A 118 27.79 -4.98 26.08
N GLU A 119 26.91 -5.36 25.11
CA GLU A 119 26.98 -6.66 24.46
C GLU A 119 27.74 -6.57 23.12
N GLN A 120 28.35 -7.69 22.73
CA GLN A 120 28.98 -7.76 21.41
C GLN A 120 27.92 -7.91 20.32
N PRO A 121 28.08 -7.26 19.14
CA PRO A 121 27.27 -7.54 17.99
C PRO A 121 27.27 -9.04 17.67
N GLN A 122 26.10 -9.60 17.47
CA GLN A 122 25.96 -11.02 17.16
C GLN A 122 25.96 -11.20 15.64
N ASP A 123 26.73 -12.18 15.17
CA ASP A 123 26.62 -12.65 13.80
C ASP A 123 25.26 -13.32 13.57
N GLY A 124 24.63 -13.04 12.44
CA GLY A 124 23.47 -13.81 12.01
C GLY A 124 22.11 -13.37 12.56
N VAL A 125 21.90 -12.07 12.79
CA VAL A 125 20.54 -11.59 13.11
C VAL A 125 19.54 -12.00 12.01
N THR A 126 18.42 -12.61 12.44
CA THR A 126 17.35 -12.99 11.50
C THR A 126 16.64 -11.77 10.97
N LEU A 127 16.73 -11.56 9.66
CA LEU A 127 16.03 -10.50 8.92
C LEU A 127 15.15 -11.13 7.85
N LEU A 128 13.85 -11.13 8.06
CA LEU A 128 12.88 -11.56 7.08
C LEU A 128 12.43 -10.37 6.23
N ALA A 129 12.32 -10.58 4.93
CA ALA A 129 11.77 -9.63 3.99
C ALA A 129 10.40 -10.09 3.52
N ARG A 130 9.44 -9.19 3.47
CA ARG A 130 8.13 -9.44 2.89
C ARG A 130 7.80 -8.35 1.87
N MET A 131 7.35 -8.78 0.69
CA MET A 131 6.75 -7.86 -0.27
C MET A 131 5.49 -7.22 0.36
N PRO A 132 5.36 -5.88 0.43
CA PRO A 132 4.17 -5.26 1.01
C PRO A 132 2.98 -5.33 0.04
N GLU A 133 1.79 -5.64 0.55
CA GLU A 133 0.55 -5.62 -0.25
C GLU A 133 0.27 -4.24 -0.84
N ARG A 134 0.72 -3.20 -0.16
CA ARG A 134 0.55 -1.80 -0.55
C ARG A 134 0.96 -1.49 -1.99
N ILE A 135 2.00 -2.17 -2.53
CA ILE A 135 2.50 -1.94 -3.88
C ILE A 135 1.80 -2.79 -4.95
N LEU A 136 0.92 -3.72 -4.55
CA LEU A 136 0.17 -4.54 -5.49
C LEU A 136 -0.97 -3.76 -6.16
N THR A 137 -1.24 -4.11 -7.40
CA THR A 137 -2.34 -3.55 -8.19
C THR A 137 -3.35 -4.65 -8.54
N ALA A 138 -4.64 -4.31 -8.47
CA ALA A 138 -5.71 -5.19 -8.91
C ALA A 138 -5.86 -5.15 -10.44
N TYR A 139 -5.68 -3.96 -11.03
CA TYR A 139 -5.57 -3.81 -12.48
C TYR A 139 -4.13 -4.11 -12.93
N ASP A 140 -3.98 -4.67 -14.12
CA ASP A 140 -2.73 -5.16 -14.69
C ASP A 140 -1.91 -6.03 -13.69
N PRO A 141 -2.53 -7.08 -13.13
CA PRO A 141 -1.96 -7.84 -12.03
C PRO A 141 -0.64 -8.53 -12.41
N HIS A 142 -0.41 -8.81 -13.70
CA HIS A 142 0.85 -9.42 -14.15
C HIS A 142 2.07 -8.52 -13.94
N VAL A 143 1.91 -7.20 -13.86
CA VAL A 143 2.98 -6.26 -13.52
C VAL A 143 3.45 -6.47 -12.06
N ASN A 144 2.63 -7.05 -11.20
CA ASN A 144 3.02 -7.42 -9.84
C ASN A 144 4.13 -8.49 -9.81
N LEU A 145 4.28 -9.31 -10.86
CA LEU A 145 5.42 -10.24 -10.98
C LEU A 145 6.75 -9.48 -11.05
N LEU A 146 6.77 -8.36 -11.79
CA LEU A 146 7.95 -7.51 -11.92
C LEU A 146 8.25 -6.81 -10.59
N ARG A 147 7.22 -6.30 -9.90
CA ARG A 147 7.35 -5.70 -8.57
C ARG A 147 7.88 -6.71 -7.55
N GLY A 148 7.34 -7.94 -7.56
CA GLY A 148 7.80 -9.03 -6.70
C GLY A 148 9.25 -9.43 -6.97
N THR A 149 9.67 -9.44 -8.22
CA THR A 149 11.06 -9.71 -8.60
C THR A 149 12.01 -8.61 -8.10
N ALA A 150 11.65 -7.33 -8.29
CA ALA A 150 12.45 -6.20 -7.79
C ALA A 150 12.54 -6.21 -6.25
N SER A 151 11.42 -6.48 -5.58
CA SER A 151 11.33 -6.65 -4.12
C SER A 151 12.27 -7.74 -3.61
N ALA A 152 12.18 -8.95 -4.19
CA ALA A 152 12.99 -10.09 -3.79
C ALA A 152 14.49 -9.86 -4.07
N PHE A 153 14.82 -9.25 -5.21
CA PHE A 153 16.18 -8.91 -5.57
C PHE A 153 16.80 -7.92 -4.57
N GLY A 154 16.09 -6.81 -4.28
CA GLY A 154 16.56 -5.82 -3.32
C GLY A 154 16.75 -6.40 -1.92
N ALA A 155 15.82 -7.23 -1.46
CA ALA A 155 15.90 -7.91 -0.18
C ALA A 155 17.08 -8.89 -0.09
N ALA A 156 17.29 -9.70 -1.13
CA ALA A 156 18.39 -10.68 -1.19
C ALA A 156 19.75 -9.98 -1.16
N ILE A 157 19.95 -8.95 -1.99
CA ILE A 157 21.20 -8.15 -2.01
C ILE A 157 21.39 -7.40 -0.69
N GLY A 158 20.32 -6.92 -0.04
CA GLY A 158 20.36 -6.31 1.29
C GLY A 158 20.66 -7.31 2.40
N GLY A 159 20.73 -8.60 2.07
CA GLY A 159 21.10 -9.69 2.97
C GLY A 159 19.95 -10.17 3.86
N ALA A 160 18.71 -10.17 3.39
CA ALA A 160 17.61 -10.84 4.08
C ALA A 160 17.91 -12.32 4.25
N THR A 161 17.57 -12.90 5.41
CA THR A 161 17.72 -14.34 5.70
C THR A 161 16.59 -15.17 5.13
N GLY A 162 15.47 -14.54 4.79
CA GLY A 162 14.34 -15.15 4.13
C GLY A 162 13.52 -14.09 3.41
N VAL A 163 12.93 -14.46 2.26
CA VAL A 163 12.17 -13.52 1.42
C VAL A 163 10.81 -14.13 1.11
N GLU A 164 9.76 -13.39 1.42
CA GLU A 164 8.37 -13.69 1.05
C GLU A 164 7.93 -12.80 -0.11
N VAL A 165 7.64 -13.40 -1.25
CA VAL A 165 7.03 -12.76 -2.41
C VAL A 165 5.55 -13.10 -2.42
N LEU A 166 4.69 -12.10 -2.52
CA LEU A 166 3.25 -12.31 -2.63
C LEU A 166 2.87 -12.75 -4.04
N PRO A 167 1.88 -13.65 -4.20
CA PRO A 167 1.30 -13.96 -5.49
C PRO A 167 0.78 -12.70 -6.19
N PHE A 168 0.95 -12.62 -7.51
CA PHE A 168 0.64 -11.42 -8.28
C PHE A 168 -0.87 -11.06 -8.27
N ASP A 169 -1.72 -12.03 -8.04
CA ASP A 169 -3.18 -11.96 -8.01
C ASP A 169 -3.77 -11.89 -6.59
N SER A 170 -2.94 -11.67 -5.56
CA SER A 170 -3.38 -11.65 -4.15
C SER A 170 -4.48 -10.62 -3.86
N VAL A 171 -4.57 -9.56 -4.68
CA VAL A 171 -5.54 -8.46 -4.52
C VAL A 171 -6.57 -8.43 -5.66
N SER A 172 -6.67 -9.51 -6.45
CA SER A 172 -7.51 -9.60 -7.66
C SER A 172 -8.32 -10.90 -7.66
N GLY A 173 -9.04 -11.19 -6.56
CA GLY A 173 -9.85 -12.42 -6.43
C GLY A 173 -9.17 -13.57 -5.69
N GLY A 174 -7.94 -13.36 -5.18
CA GLY A 174 -7.20 -14.32 -4.37
C GLY A 174 -6.22 -15.19 -5.15
N PRO A 175 -5.20 -15.72 -4.46
CA PRO A 175 -4.06 -16.36 -5.09
C PRO A 175 -4.38 -17.75 -5.65
N LEU A 176 -4.21 -17.91 -6.96
CA LEU A 176 -4.33 -19.18 -7.67
C LEU A 176 -3.11 -20.09 -7.43
N PRO A 177 -3.21 -21.42 -7.68
CA PRO A 177 -2.07 -22.34 -7.56
C PRO A 177 -0.87 -21.94 -8.43
N LEU A 178 -1.11 -21.40 -9.63
CA LEU A 178 -0.05 -20.93 -10.52
C LEU A 178 0.68 -19.72 -9.94
N SER A 179 -0.05 -18.71 -9.47
CA SER A 179 0.54 -17.48 -8.92
C SER A 179 1.36 -17.75 -7.66
N ARG A 180 0.90 -18.63 -6.77
CA ARG A 180 1.67 -19.12 -5.60
C ARG A 180 2.96 -19.80 -6.02
N ARG A 181 2.91 -20.62 -7.07
CA ARG A 181 4.10 -21.28 -7.62
C ARG A 181 5.09 -20.27 -8.20
N LEU A 182 4.62 -19.27 -8.95
CA LEU A 182 5.47 -18.21 -9.52
C LEU A 182 6.12 -17.37 -8.43
N ALA A 183 5.37 -16.95 -7.41
CA ALA A 183 5.89 -16.21 -6.27
C ALA A 183 7.05 -16.94 -5.58
N ARG A 184 6.88 -18.24 -5.29
CA ARG A 184 7.96 -19.07 -4.73
C ARG A 184 9.15 -19.20 -5.68
N ASN A 185 8.89 -19.44 -6.97
CA ASN A 185 9.95 -19.64 -7.95
C ASN A 185 10.77 -18.36 -8.21
N THR A 186 10.22 -17.17 -7.99
CA THR A 186 10.97 -15.91 -8.06
C THR A 186 12.20 -15.95 -7.15
N SER A 187 12.04 -16.31 -5.89
CA SER A 187 13.16 -16.42 -4.94
C SER A 187 14.13 -17.54 -5.32
N LEU A 188 13.62 -18.67 -5.82
CA LEU A 188 14.46 -19.80 -6.25
C LEU A 188 15.32 -19.45 -7.47
N ILE A 189 14.77 -18.75 -8.47
CA ILE A 189 15.53 -18.28 -9.65
C ILE A 189 16.65 -17.33 -9.21
N LEU A 190 16.36 -16.40 -8.31
CA LEU A 190 17.35 -15.47 -7.79
C LEU A 190 18.49 -16.18 -7.04
N GLN A 191 18.18 -17.25 -6.33
CA GLN A 191 19.16 -18.04 -5.59
C GLN A 191 19.95 -19.00 -6.51
N GLU A 192 19.28 -19.81 -7.30
CA GLU A 192 19.87 -20.96 -8.01
C GLU A 192 20.39 -20.61 -9.41
N GLU A 193 19.74 -19.69 -10.12
CA GLU A 193 20.09 -19.35 -11.49
C GLU A 193 20.82 -17.99 -11.58
N SER A 194 20.44 -17.03 -10.72
CA SER A 194 21.09 -15.71 -10.67
C SER A 194 22.23 -15.65 -9.65
N TYR A 195 22.44 -16.70 -8.88
CA TYR A 195 23.57 -16.87 -7.93
C TYR A 195 23.72 -15.71 -6.93
N LEU A 196 22.63 -15.07 -6.51
CA LEU A 196 22.70 -13.94 -5.58
C LEU A 196 23.27 -14.30 -4.21
N SER A 197 23.21 -15.60 -3.83
CA SER A 197 23.78 -16.12 -2.58
C SER A 197 25.28 -16.40 -2.64
N ALA A 198 25.93 -16.24 -3.81
CA ALA A 198 27.36 -16.52 -3.97
C ALA A 198 28.27 -15.50 -3.26
N VAL A 199 27.75 -14.32 -2.91
CA VAL A 199 28.50 -13.22 -2.27
C VAL A 199 27.73 -12.76 -1.04
N ALA A 200 28.42 -12.64 0.09
CA ALA A 200 27.80 -12.29 1.37
C ALA A 200 27.21 -10.86 1.40
N ASP A 201 27.89 -9.88 0.78
CA ASP A 201 27.41 -8.51 0.65
C ASP A 201 27.79 -7.96 -0.73
N ALA A 202 26.95 -8.25 -1.71
CA ALA A 202 27.18 -7.81 -3.09
C ALA A 202 27.08 -6.29 -3.28
N ALA A 203 26.50 -5.56 -2.33
CA ALA A 203 26.36 -4.11 -2.34
C ALA A 203 27.53 -3.37 -1.65
N ALA A 204 28.43 -4.09 -0.99
CA ALA A 204 29.55 -3.51 -0.27
C ALA A 204 30.45 -2.67 -1.18
N GLY A 205 30.84 -1.49 -0.71
CA GLY A 205 31.71 -0.56 -1.44
C GLY A 205 31.01 0.28 -2.53
N SER A 206 29.70 0.11 -2.75
CA SER A 206 28.92 1.03 -3.56
C SER A 206 28.72 2.34 -2.81
N ALA A 207 29.39 3.43 -3.24
CA ALA A 207 29.32 4.72 -2.55
C ALA A 207 27.89 5.22 -2.33
N TYR A 208 26.98 4.99 -3.29
CA TYR A 208 25.57 5.36 -3.18
C TYR A 208 24.86 4.56 -2.10
N ILE A 209 25.01 3.23 -2.10
CA ILE A 209 24.34 2.35 -1.12
C ILE A 209 24.92 2.57 0.28
N GLU A 210 26.24 2.75 0.41
CA GLU A 210 26.86 3.02 1.71
C GLU A 210 26.37 4.34 2.31
N ALA A 211 26.30 5.42 1.50
CA ALA A 211 25.77 6.71 1.93
C ALA A 211 24.29 6.59 2.35
N LEU A 212 23.45 5.98 1.50
CA LEU A 212 22.02 5.79 1.78
C LEU A 212 21.79 4.95 3.03
N THR A 213 22.57 3.88 3.23
CA THR A 213 22.53 3.03 4.42
C THR A 213 22.85 3.83 5.68
N SER A 214 23.92 4.62 5.63
CA SER A 214 24.39 5.41 6.78
C SER A 214 23.40 6.51 7.15
N GLU A 215 22.89 7.25 6.17
CA GLU A 215 21.91 8.31 6.40
C GLU A 215 20.60 7.73 6.94
N LEU A 216 20.12 6.64 6.37
CA LEU A 216 18.89 5.97 6.83
C LEU A 216 19.05 5.45 8.26
N ALA A 217 20.19 4.83 8.58
CA ALA A 217 20.48 4.38 9.93
C ALA A 217 20.55 5.55 10.94
N ALA A 218 21.16 6.68 10.56
CA ALA A 218 21.25 7.87 11.41
C ALA A 218 19.85 8.46 11.71
N LEU A 219 18.99 8.60 10.69
CA LEU A 219 17.62 9.09 10.85
C LEU A 219 16.77 8.15 11.72
N ALA A 220 16.84 6.85 11.44
CA ALA A 220 16.11 5.84 12.22
C ALA A 220 16.59 5.78 13.69
N TRP A 221 17.90 5.90 13.92
CA TRP A 221 18.46 5.96 15.28
C TRP A 221 17.99 7.20 16.05
N ALA A 222 17.92 8.36 15.40
CA ALA A 222 17.42 9.59 16.02
C ALA A 222 15.95 9.43 16.46
N LEU A 223 15.10 8.88 15.59
CA LEU A 223 13.69 8.62 15.88
C LEU A 223 13.53 7.53 16.97
N PHE A 224 14.33 6.47 16.92
CA PHE A 224 14.36 5.43 17.96
C PHE A 224 14.67 6.04 19.33
N ARG A 225 15.69 6.90 19.42
CA ARG A 225 16.03 7.59 20.67
C ARG A 225 14.87 8.46 21.18
N GLU A 226 14.14 9.11 20.29
CA GLU A 226 12.95 9.89 20.67
C GLU A 226 11.86 8.98 21.26
N VAL A 227 11.64 7.79 20.69
CA VAL A 227 10.73 6.77 21.23
C VAL A 227 11.18 6.33 22.62
N GLU A 228 12.47 6.06 22.82
CA GLU A 228 13.01 5.64 24.13
C GLU A 228 12.88 6.74 25.19
N THR A 229 13.08 8.02 24.85
CA THR A 229 12.88 9.14 25.80
C THR A 229 11.43 9.29 26.26
N ARG A 230 10.47 8.75 25.49
CA ARG A 230 9.03 8.72 25.84
C ARG A 230 8.64 7.52 26.71
N GLY A 231 9.59 6.66 27.06
CA GLY A 231 9.36 5.45 27.84
C GLY A 231 9.18 4.18 27.00
N GLY A 232 9.71 4.18 25.77
CA GLY A 232 9.70 3.06 24.84
C GLY A 232 8.47 3.02 23.93
N LEU A 233 8.44 2.00 23.06
CA LEU A 233 7.44 1.94 21.97
C LEU A 233 6.00 1.83 22.49
N ALA A 234 5.73 1.08 23.55
CA ALA A 234 4.39 0.96 24.12
C ALA A 234 3.83 2.32 24.58
N ALA A 235 4.64 3.13 25.29
CA ALA A 235 4.25 4.46 25.73
C ALA A 235 4.11 5.44 24.56
N ALA A 236 4.94 5.31 23.53
CA ALA A 236 4.82 6.10 22.31
C ALA A 236 3.53 5.79 21.52
N ILE A 237 3.07 4.53 21.50
CA ILE A 237 1.77 4.14 20.92
C ILE A 237 0.63 4.71 21.77
N GLU A 238 0.67 4.57 23.09
CA GLU A 238 -0.36 5.09 24.01
C GLU A 238 -0.57 6.59 23.88
N SER A 239 0.53 7.34 23.74
CA SER A 239 0.48 8.80 23.58
C SER A 239 0.04 9.28 22.20
N GLY A 240 -0.15 8.39 21.23
CA GLY A 240 -0.46 8.75 19.83
C GLY A 240 0.74 9.23 19.01
N PHE A 241 1.95 9.24 19.58
CA PHE A 241 3.16 9.73 18.91
C PHE A 241 3.48 8.94 17.62
N VAL A 242 3.37 7.60 17.69
CA VAL A 242 3.59 6.72 16.54
C VAL A 242 2.59 7.01 15.44
N GLN A 243 1.31 7.09 15.79
CA GLN A 243 0.22 7.36 14.85
C GLN A 243 0.38 8.71 14.14
N ASP A 244 0.79 9.74 14.87
CA ASP A 244 1.03 11.08 14.30
C ASP A 244 2.25 11.10 13.36
N ALA A 245 3.31 10.37 13.70
CA ALA A 245 4.48 10.25 12.82
C ALA A 245 4.12 9.57 11.49
N LEU A 246 3.38 8.45 11.55
CA LEU A 246 2.94 7.70 10.38
C LEU A 246 1.95 8.51 9.52
N ARG A 247 0.97 9.18 10.14
CA ARG A 247 -0.03 10.00 9.43
C ARG A 247 0.61 11.12 8.60
N ARG A 248 1.66 11.79 9.13
CA ARG A 248 2.39 12.83 8.37
C ARG A 248 3.05 12.26 7.11
N LYS A 249 3.57 11.02 7.18
CA LYS A 249 4.19 10.35 6.02
C LYS A 249 3.14 9.84 5.04
N ALA A 250 2.05 9.27 5.54
CA ALA A 250 0.91 8.85 4.72
C ALA A 250 0.37 10.01 3.87
N ALA A 251 0.11 11.17 4.47
CA ALA A 251 -0.38 12.34 3.74
C ALA A 251 0.59 12.85 2.65
N ALA A 252 1.90 12.70 2.84
CA ALA A 252 2.88 13.04 1.82
C ALA A 252 2.87 12.03 0.65
N ARG A 253 2.71 10.74 0.96
CA ARG A 253 2.58 9.66 -0.04
C ARG A 253 1.29 9.81 -0.84
N GLU A 254 0.15 10.01 -0.19
CA GLU A 254 -1.15 10.24 -0.83
C GLU A 254 -1.08 11.39 -1.83
N ARG A 255 -0.47 12.51 -1.44
CA ARG A 255 -0.25 13.63 -2.37
C ARG A 255 0.63 13.26 -3.55
N ALA A 256 1.70 12.48 -3.33
CA ALA A 256 2.58 12.04 -4.40
C ALA A 256 1.86 11.10 -5.38
N ILE A 257 0.97 10.24 -4.87
CA ILE A 257 0.12 9.36 -5.68
C ILE A 257 -0.91 10.21 -6.46
N ALA A 258 -1.65 11.08 -5.77
CA ALA A 258 -2.69 11.91 -6.36
C ALA A 258 -2.15 12.82 -7.48
N THR A 259 -0.92 13.31 -7.36
CA THR A 259 -0.25 14.14 -8.39
C THR A 259 0.52 13.30 -9.42
N ARG A 260 0.51 11.99 -9.32
CA ARG A 260 1.29 11.07 -10.18
C ARG A 260 2.82 11.31 -10.10
N ALA A 261 3.29 12.00 -9.06
CA ALA A 261 4.72 12.08 -8.74
C ALA A 261 5.26 10.70 -8.32
N ALA A 262 4.47 9.94 -7.55
CA ALA A 262 4.66 8.50 -7.37
C ALA A 262 3.88 7.77 -8.49
N LYS A 263 4.60 7.23 -9.45
CA LYS A 263 4.03 6.56 -10.63
C LYS A 263 3.71 5.10 -10.31
N ILE A 264 2.52 4.66 -10.69
CA ILE A 264 2.07 3.26 -10.56
C ILE A 264 1.79 2.73 -11.95
N THR A 265 2.75 1.96 -12.50
CA THR A 265 2.66 1.40 -13.86
C THR A 265 1.47 0.44 -13.97
N GLY A 266 0.72 0.55 -15.05
CA GLY A 266 -0.50 -0.22 -15.30
C GLY A 266 -1.77 0.42 -14.68
N VAL A 267 -1.63 1.41 -13.79
CA VAL A 267 -2.75 2.07 -13.10
C VAL A 267 -2.73 3.58 -13.30
N SER A 268 -1.86 4.33 -12.59
CA SER A 268 -1.81 5.79 -12.73
C SER A 268 -1.04 6.26 -13.95
N VAL A 269 -0.13 5.42 -14.48
CA VAL A 269 0.61 5.64 -15.72
C VAL A 269 0.59 4.38 -16.57
N PHE A 270 0.50 4.55 -17.89
CA PHE A 270 0.40 3.45 -18.85
C PHE A 270 -0.72 2.45 -18.55
N PRO A 271 -1.94 2.91 -18.18
CA PRO A 271 -3.05 2.00 -17.97
C PRO A 271 -3.44 1.31 -19.30
N ASN A 272 -3.90 0.06 -19.21
CA ASN A 272 -4.49 -0.62 -20.35
C ASN A 272 -5.98 -0.23 -20.48
N PRO A 273 -6.40 0.54 -21.47
CA PRO A 273 -7.80 0.97 -21.59
C PRO A 273 -8.76 -0.17 -21.99
N ALA A 274 -8.24 -1.27 -22.54
CA ALA A 274 -9.05 -2.44 -22.90
C ALA A 274 -9.26 -3.43 -21.74
N GLU A 275 -8.58 -3.23 -20.63
CA GLU A 275 -8.71 -4.08 -19.46
C GLU A 275 -9.97 -3.72 -18.68
N ILE A 276 -10.75 -4.73 -18.34
CA ILE A 276 -11.87 -4.66 -17.40
C ILE A 276 -11.35 -5.18 -16.04
N GLY A 277 -11.69 -4.48 -14.97
CA GLY A 277 -11.23 -4.82 -13.63
C GLY A 277 -11.72 -6.18 -13.15
N PRO A 278 -11.04 -6.77 -12.18
CA PRO A 278 -11.52 -7.98 -11.55
C PRO A 278 -12.78 -7.62 -10.74
N PHE A 279 -13.92 -8.14 -11.16
CA PHE A 279 -15.08 -8.20 -10.28
C PHE A 279 -14.74 -9.24 -9.21
N LEU A 280 -14.47 -8.77 -7.99
CA LEU A 280 -14.09 -9.64 -6.88
C LEU A 280 -15.32 -10.47 -6.48
N GLU A 281 -15.31 -11.77 -6.79
CA GLU A 281 -16.22 -12.70 -6.14
C GLU A 281 -15.97 -12.64 -4.62
N GLU A 282 -17.02 -12.64 -3.81
CA GLU A 282 -16.91 -12.70 -2.36
C GLU A 282 -15.97 -13.84 -1.96
N THR A 283 -14.83 -13.50 -1.38
CA THR A 283 -13.97 -14.52 -0.80
C THR A 283 -14.74 -15.17 0.33
N VAL A 284 -15.03 -16.47 0.18
CA VAL A 284 -15.64 -17.29 1.23
C VAL A 284 -14.84 -17.06 2.51
N ASN A 285 -15.49 -16.48 3.51
CA ASN A 285 -14.90 -16.24 4.82
C ASN A 285 -14.41 -17.61 5.39
N PRO A 286 -13.11 -17.85 5.51
CA PRO A 286 -12.60 -19.12 6.02
C PRO A 286 -13.05 -19.40 7.46
N ASP A 287 -13.50 -18.40 8.20
CA ASP A 287 -14.08 -18.55 9.55
C ASP A 287 -15.50 -19.13 9.53
N ALA A 288 -16.15 -19.24 8.37
CA ALA A 288 -17.44 -19.91 8.21
C ALA A 288 -17.36 -21.45 8.25
N ALA A 289 -16.15 -22.03 8.15
CA ALA A 289 -15.94 -23.45 8.41
C ALA A 289 -16.19 -23.68 9.91
N GLY A 290 -17.36 -24.24 10.23
CA GLY A 290 -17.91 -24.39 11.57
C GLY A 290 -16.87 -24.83 12.60
N ALA A 291 -16.57 -23.95 13.54
CA ALA A 291 -15.77 -24.27 14.70
C ALA A 291 -16.50 -25.37 15.50
N HIS A 292 -15.92 -26.56 15.56
CA HIS A 292 -16.40 -27.56 16.50
C HIS A 292 -16.23 -26.99 17.92
N PRO A 293 -17.29 -26.87 18.71
CA PRO A 293 -17.16 -26.34 20.06
C PRO A 293 -16.26 -27.28 20.88
N PHE A 294 -15.22 -26.72 21.48
CA PHE A 294 -14.37 -27.43 22.43
C PHE A 294 -15.22 -27.81 23.65
N ALA A 295 -15.43 -29.10 23.83
CA ALA A 295 -16.25 -29.64 24.94
C ALA A 295 -15.48 -29.68 26.26
N GLY A 296 -14.16 -29.41 26.24
CA GLY A 296 -13.30 -29.41 27.41
C GLY A 296 -13.36 -28.07 28.16
N ARG A 297 -13.03 -28.11 29.46
CA ARG A 297 -12.80 -26.91 30.25
C ARG A 297 -11.34 -26.49 30.04
N LEU A 298 -11.12 -25.25 29.58
CA LEU A 298 -9.77 -24.70 29.52
C LEU A 298 -9.14 -24.78 30.91
N PRO A 299 -7.91 -25.29 31.06
CA PRO A 299 -7.25 -25.37 32.34
C PRO A 299 -7.02 -23.95 32.91
N ALA A 300 -7.02 -23.82 34.24
CA ALA A 300 -6.53 -22.62 34.86
C ALA A 300 -5.05 -22.44 34.47
N LEU A 301 -4.76 -21.42 33.69
CA LEU A 301 -3.39 -21.19 33.22
C LEU A 301 -2.51 -20.80 34.41
N PRO A 302 -1.33 -21.41 34.57
CA PRO A 302 -0.37 -21.00 35.60
C PRO A 302 0.07 -19.54 35.35
N PRO A 303 0.64 -18.87 36.34
CA PRO A 303 1.30 -17.58 36.12
C PRO A 303 2.34 -17.71 34.99
N ALA A 304 2.49 -16.65 34.19
CA ALA A 304 3.58 -16.61 33.22
C ALA A 304 4.92 -16.71 33.94
N GLY A 305 5.79 -17.59 33.46
CA GLY A 305 7.05 -17.92 34.11
C GLY A 305 8.09 -18.40 33.09
N LYS A 306 8.56 -19.61 33.27
CA LYS A 306 9.64 -20.20 32.44
C LYS A 306 9.13 -21.28 31.48
N GLY A 307 8.03 -21.02 30.76
CA GLY A 307 7.47 -21.94 29.76
C GLY A 307 6.28 -22.75 30.26
N GLU A 308 5.95 -22.75 31.54
CA GLU A 308 4.89 -23.61 32.12
C GLU A 308 3.51 -23.26 31.55
N ARG A 309 3.23 -21.97 31.38
CA ARG A 309 1.98 -21.47 30.81
C ARG A 309 1.83 -21.87 29.34
N PHE A 310 2.89 -21.76 28.56
CA PHE A 310 2.91 -22.15 27.15
C PHE A 310 2.69 -23.66 26.99
N VAL A 311 3.30 -24.49 27.85
CA VAL A 311 3.08 -25.95 27.89
C VAL A 311 1.60 -26.26 28.19
N ALA A 312 0.97 -25.55 29.13
CA ALA A 312 -0.45 -25.73 29.44
C ALA A 312 -1.35 -25.38 28.23
N LEU A 313 -1.01 -24.31 27.50
CA LEU A 313 -1.72 -23.93 26.25
C LEU A 313 -1.54 -24.98 25.15
N ILE A 314 -0.34 -25.56 24.98
CA ILE A 314 -0.08 -26.67 24.05
C ILE A 314 -0.92 -27.90 24.44
N ALA A 315 -1.00 -28.25 25.72
CA ALA A 315 -1.82 -29.37 26.19
C ALA A 315 -3.30 -29.18 25.85
N ALA A 316 -3.85 -27.98 26.14
CA ALA A 316 -5.24 -27.64 25.80
C ALA A 316 -5.50 -27.70 24.28
N ALA A 317 -4.54 -27.23 23.46
CA ALA A 317 -4.64 -27.33 22.00
C ALA A 317 -4.67 -28.79 21.52
N ARG A 318 -3.88 -29.67 22.10
CA ARG A 318 -3.88 -31.10 21.82
C ARG A 318 -5.20 -31.79 22.21
N GLU A 319 -5.88 -31.26 23.21
CA GLU A 319 -7.21 -31.71 23.62
C GLU A 319 -8.35 -31.11 22.76
N GLY A 320 -8.01 -30.29 21.76
CA GLY A 320 -8.96 -29.75 20.76
C GLY A 320 -9.38 -28.31 21.00
N ALA A 321 -8.77 -27.57 21.93
CA ALA A 321 -9.06 -26.14 22.12
C ALA A 321 -8.67 -25.34 20.88
N SER A 322 -9.62 -24.54 20.37
CA SER A 322 -9.40 -23.64 19.25
C SER A 322 -8.50 -22.45 19.63
N LEU A 323 -7.86 -21.85 18.63
CA LEU A 323 -7.05 -20.65 18.83
C LEU A 323 -7.85 -19.49 19.49
N ARG A 324 -9.15 -19.37 19.17
CA ARG A 324 -10.05 -18.39 19.79
C ARG A 324 -10.19 -18.63 21.28
N GLU A 325 -10.39 -19.87 21.69
CA GLU A 325 -10.53 -20.25 23.10
C GLU A 325 -9.22 -20.05 23.88
N LEU A 326 -8.09 -20.45 23.28
CA LEU A 326 -6.78 -20.22 23.87
C LEU A 326 -6.46 -18.72 24.04
N ARG A 327 -6.80 -17.91 23.05
CA ARG A 327 -6.68 -16.45 23.15
C ARG A 327 -7.60 -15.87 24.21
N ALA A 328 -8.85 -16.36 24.32
CA ALA A 328 -9.77 -15.93 25.36
C ALA A 328 -9.25 -16.26 26.77
N ALA A 329 -8.64 -17.42 26.96
CA ALA A 329 -8.02 -17.83 28.22
C ALA A 329 -6.80 -16.97 28.61
N SER A 330 -6.07 -16.46 27.61
CA SER A 330 -4.93 -15.56 27.79
C SER A 330 -5.34 -14.08 27.97
N ARG A 331 -6.54 -13.68 27.51
CA ARG A 331 -7.05 -12.32 27.68
C ARG A 331 -7.41 -12.05 29.14
N ARG A 332 -6.88 -10.96 29.68
CA ARG A 332 -7.17 -10.49 31.04
C ARG A 332 -8.03 -9.23 31.03
N VAL A 333 -8.80 -9.09 32.12
CA VAL A 333 -10.08 -8.39 32.29
C VAL A 333 -10.06 -6.85 32.13
N ALA A 334 -8.92 -6.19 31.96
CA ALA A 334 -8.89 -4.75 31.75
C ALA A 334 -7.93 -4.41 30.60
N SER A 335 -8.38 -3.58 29.68
CA SER A 335 -7.55 -3.06 28.58
C SER A 335 -7.35 -1.55 28.72
N ILE A 336 -6.20 -1.07 28.25
CA ILE A 336 -5.97 0.34 27.97
C ILE A 336 -6.13 0.53 26.48
N ALA A 337 -6.90 1.56 26.10
CA ALA A 337 -7.10 1.94 24.72
C ALA A 337 -6.07 3.01 24.29
N ALA A 338 -5.56 2.86 23.08
CA ALA A 338 -4.80 3.87 22.34
C ALA A 338 -5.45 4.08 20.96
N PRO A 339 -5.19 5.18 20.25
CA PRO A 339 -5.65 5.31 18.88
C PRO A 339 -5.08 4.17 18.02
N PRO A 340 -5.92 3.38 17.32
CA PRO A 340 -5.44 2.33 16.45
C PRO A 340 -4.70 2.91 15.25
N LEU A 341 -3.83 2.13 14.61
CA LEU A 341 -3.25 2.49 13.33
C LEU A 341 -4.33 2.56 12.25
N ALA A 342 -4.13 3.46 11.29
CA ALA A 342 -4.96 3.47 10.10
C ALA A 342 -4.87 2.12 9.36
N VAL A 343 -5.98 1.68 8.78
CA VAL A 343 -6.01 0.48 7.95
C VAL A 343 -5.14 0.74 6.71
N PRO A 344 -4.24 -0.19 6.37
CA PRO A 344 -3.41 -0.03 5.18
C PRO A 344 -4.29 0.03 3.92
N ALA A 345 -4.12 1.09 3.13
CA ALA A 345 -4.66 1.17 1.77
C ALA A 345 -3.54 0.86 0.77
N ARG A 346 -3.89 0.24 -0.36
CA ARG A 346 -2.93 0.05 -1.46
C ARG A 346 -2.71 1.37 -2.19
N ASP A 347 -1.48 1.60 -2.63
CA ASP A 347 -1.10 2.84 -3.34
C ASP A 347 -1.92 3.04 -4.63
N ALA A 348 -2.36 1.94 -5.27
CA ALA A 348 -3.16 1.95 -6.49
C ALA A 348 -4.66 2.20 -6.28
N GLU A 349 -5.16 1.91 -5.09
CA GLU A 349 -6.60 1.83 -4.77
C GLU A 349 -7.41 3.08 -5.16
N PRO A 350 -6.92 4.31 -4.97
CA PRO A 350 -7.69 5.50 -5.37
C PRO A 350 -7.96 5.57 -6.88
N PHE A 351 -6.97 5.24 -7.72
CA PHE A 351 -7.16 5.19 -9.17
C PHE A 351 -7.94 3.96 -9.63
N GLU A 352 -7.75 2.84 -8.95
CA GLU A 352 -8.51 1.61 -9.21
C GLU A 352 -10.00 1.79 -8.93
N ALA A 353 -10.35 2.52 -7.89
CA ALA A 353 -11.74 2.87 -7.58
C ALA A 353 -12.39 3.68 -8.70
N LEU A 354 -11.66 4.64 -9.31
CA LEU A 354 -12.15 5.38 -10.47
C LEU A 354 -12.36 4.49 -11.69
N ARG A 355 -11.38 3.62 -11.97
CA ARG A 355 -11.48 2.68 -13.10
C ARG A 355 -12.63 1.70 -12.91
N TRP A 356 -12.79 1.20 -11.69
CA TRP A 356 -13.88 0.28 -11.36
C TRP A 356 -15.27 0.89 -11.62
N ARG A 357 -15.50 2.14 -11.18
CA ARG A 357 -16.76 2.86 -11.50
C ARG A 357 -17.00 2.98 -13.00
N ALA A 358 -15.95 3.26 -13.76
CA ALA A 358 -16.06 3.35 -15.23
C ALA A 358 -16.24 1.97 -15.89
N ASP A 359 -15.73 0.89 -15.31
CA ASP A 359 -15.93 -0.48 -15.78
C ASP A 359 -17.36 -0.95 -15.51
N VAL A 360 -17.94 -0.61 -14.36
CA VAL A 360 -19.36 -0.83 -14.06
C VAL A 360 -20.22 -0.10 -15.10
N ALA A 361 -19.93 1.17 -15.38
CA ALA A 361 -20.65 1.89 -16.42
C ALA A 361 -20.50 1.23 -17.81
N LEU A 362 -19.31 0.73 -18.16
CA LEU A 362 -19.10 -0.01 -19.41
C LEU A 362 -19.96 -1.27 -19.49
N GLU A 363 -20.07 -2.03 -18.40
CA GLU A 363 -20.85 -3.27 -18.35
C GLU A 363 -22.35 -3.00 -18.52
N ILE A 364 -22.84 -1.93 -17.89
CA ILE A 364 -24.25 -1.57 -17.88
C ILE A 364 -24.68 -0.84 -19.16
N ILE A 365 -23.90 0.15 -19.63
CA ILE A 365 -24.29 1.04 -20.74
C ILE A 365 -23.62 0.63 -22.06
N GLY A 366 -22.69 -0.34 -22.03
CA GLY A 366 -21.94 -0.80 -23.20
C GLY A 366 -20.81 0.15 -23.67
N SER A 367 -20.53 1.23 -22.91
CA SER A 367 -19.46 2.18 -23.23
C SER A 367 -18.87 2.82 -21.99
N ARG A 368 -17.57 3.13 -22.03
CA ARG A 368 -16.93 3.94 -20.98
C ARG A 368 -17.37 5.39 -21.07
N PRO A 369 -17.36 6.14 -19.93
CA PRO A 369 -17.68 7.57 -19.95
C PRO A 369 -16.71 8.34 -20.86
N PRO A 370 -17.20 9.05 -21.92
CA PRO A 370 -16.32 9.63 -22.91
C PRO A 370 -16.01 11.11 -22.66
N ILE A 371 -14.77 11.52 -22.98
CA ILE A 371 -14.37 12.93 -23.12
C ILE A 371 -13.87 13.18 -24.54
N PHE A 372 -14.36 14.25 -25.18
CA PHE A 372 -13.92 14.66 -26.50
C PHE A 372 -12.58 15.39 -26.41
N VAL A 373 -11.54 14.86 -27.03
CA VAL A 373 -10.22 15.47 -27.10
C VAL A 373 -10.16 16.42 -28.29
N ALA A 374 -10.36 17.70 -28.03
CA ALA A 374 -10.40 18.77 -29.01
C ALA A 374 -8.99 19.14 -29.49
N LEU A 375 -8.51 18.50 -30.54
CA LEU A 375 -7.19 18.75 -31.13
C LEU A 375 -7.19 20.07 -31.93
N LEU A 376 -6.33 21.04 -31.56
CA LEU A 376 -6.24 22.31 -32.28
C LEU A 376 -4.93 22.40 -33.06
N GLY A 377 -5.01 22.89 -34.30
CA GLY A 377 -3.86 23.06 -35.20
C GLY A 377 -3.39 21.76 -35.87
N LYS A 378 -2.10 21.67 -36.12
CA LYS A 378 -1.48 20.58 -36.86
C LYS A 378 -0.94 19.49 -35.90
N PRO A 379 -0.64 18.28 -36.43
CA PRO A 379 -0.13 17.17 -35.59
C PRO A 379 1.08 17.50 -34.73
N GLU A 380 2.00 18.35 -35.21
CA GLU A 380 3.15 18.84 -34.45
C GLU A 380 2.75 19.68 -33.23
N ASP A 381 1.61 20.36 -33.26
CA ASP A 381 1.12 21.21 -32.16
C ASP A 381 0.49 20.42 -31.03
N TYR A 382 -0.24 19.35 -31.33
CA TYR A 382 -1.09 18.67 -30.35
C TYR A 382 -0.65 17.25 -29.97
N ARG A 383 0.09 16.51 -30.83
CA ARG A 383 0.32 15.06 -30.67
C ARG A 383 0.86 14.67 -29.29
N ALA A 384 1.87 15.40 -28.80
CA ALA A 384 2.50 15.09 -27.51
C ALA A 384 1.49 15.23 -26.34
N ARG A 385 0.73 16.34 -26.32
CA ARG A 385 -0.29 16.57 -25.30
C ARG A 385 -1.49 15.64 -25.43
N ALA A 386 -1.93 15.36 -26.63
CA ALA A 386 -3.04 14.44 -26.88
C ALA A 386 -2.72 13.03 -26.37
N ASN A 387 -1.54 12.50 -26.65
CA ASN A 387 -1.10 11.21 -26.12
C ASN A 387 -1.04 11.20 -24.59
N TRP A 388 -0.54 12.30 -23.99
CA TRP A 388 -0.49 12.43 -22.55
C TRP A 388 -1.89 12.52 -21.93
N VAL A 389 -2.82 13.27 -22.54
CA VAL A 389 -4.23 13.37 -22.10
C VAL A 389 -4.94 12.03 -22.20
N GLN A 390 -4.74 11.26 -23.28
CA GLN A 390 -5.32 9.92 -23.38
C GLN A 390 -4.87 9.02 -22.22
N SER A 391 -3.57 9.00 -21.93
CA SER A 391 -3.04 8.26 -20.78
C SER A 391 -3.53 8.81 -19.42
N PHE A 392 -3.79 10.12 -19.33
CA PHE A 392 -4.34 10.75 -18.14
C PHE A 392 -5.78 10.32 -17.89
N LEU A 393 -6.63 10.39 -18.90
CA LEU A 393 -8.04 10.03 -18.82
C LEU A 393 -8.22 8.51 -18.58
N ALA A 394 -7.42 7.69 -19.26
CA ALA A 394 -7.45 6.24 -19.09
C ALA A 394 -7.09 5.79 -17.67
N ALA A 395 -6.30 6.56 -16.91
CA ALA A 395 -6.03 6.28 -15.50
C ALA A 395 -7.29 6.40 -14.62
N GLY A 396 -8.29 7.15 -15.05
CA GLY A 396 -9.63 7.22 -14.44
C GLY A 396 -10.69 6.38 -15.15
N GLY A 397 -10.31 5.47 -16.07
CA GLY A 397 -11.27 4.67 -16.83
C GLY A 397 -12.09 5.45 -17.84
N ILE A 398 -11.71 6.70 -18.14
CA ILE A 398 -12.44 7.59 -19.04
C ILE A 398 -11.94 7.37 -20.48
N GLU A 399 -12.89 7.20 -21.42
CA GLU A 399 -12.59 7.06 -22.85
C GLU A 399 -12.24 8.42 -23.46
N ALA A 400 -11.13 8.48 -24.19
CA ALA A 400 -10.74 9.65 -24.95
C ALA A 400 -11.23 9.53 -26.39
N ILE A 401 -12.27 10.29 -26.78
CA ILE A 401 -12.69 10.37 -28.17
C ILE A 401 -11.78 11.34 -28.91
N VAL A 402 -10.86 10.78 -29.70
CA VAL A 402 -9.84 11.54 -30.41
C VAL A 402 -10.19 11.62 -31.90
N PRO A 403 -10.41 12.83 -32.46
CA PRO A 403 -10.60 13.01 -33.89
C PRO A 403 -9.36 12.57 -34.69
N GLU A 404 -9.58 12.14 -35.94
CA GLU A 404 -8.49 11.75 -36.86
C GLU A 404 -7.54 12.92 -37.18
N GLN A 405 -8.07 14.14 -37.21
CA GLN A 405 -7.33 15.36 -37.55
C GLN A 405 -7.63 16.50 -36.58
N GLY A 406 -6.67 17.40 -36.43
CA GLY A 406 -6.83 18.62 -35.65
C GLY A 406 -7.68 19.67 -36.38
N PHE A 407 -8.28 20.55 -35.61
CA PHE A 407 -9.14 21.63 -36.12
C PHE A 407 -8.34 22.93 -36.22
N GLU A 408 -8.38 23.55 -37.39
CA GLU A 408 -7.86 24.91 -37.64
C GLU A 408 -8.99 25.96 -37.59
N ASN A 409 -10.25 25.52 -37.53
CA ASN A 409 -11.46 26.33 -37.51
C ASN A 409 -12.32 26.00 -36.26
N ILE A 410 -12.73 27.05 -35.54
CA ILE A 410 -13.55 26.95 -34.32
C ILE A 410 -14.96 26.43 -34.59
N GLU A 411 -15.53 26.77 -35.76
CA GLU A 411 -16.88 26.34 -36.17
C GLU A 411 -16.90 24.84 -36.47
N GLU A 412 -15.85 24.33 -37.13
CA GLU A 412 -15.68 22.89 -37.38
C GLU A 412 -15.47 22.10 -36.11
N LEU A 413 -14.67 22.64 -35.15
CA LEU A 413 -14.49 22.10 -33.84
C LEU A 413 -15.84 21.97 -33.11
N ALA A 414 -16.62 23.05 -33.03
CA ALA A 414 -17.91 23.05 -32.36
C ALA A 414 -18.91 22.09 -33.01
N ALA A 415 -18.89 21.97 -34.35
CA ALA A 415 -19.72 21.03 -35.10
C ALA A 415 -19.29 19.57 -34.86
N ALA A 416 -18.00 19.29 -34.73
CA ALA A 416 -17.48 17.96 -34.44
C ALA A 416 -17.85 17.55 -32.99
N PHE A 417 -17.71 18.45 -32.03
CA PHE A 417 -18.14 18.19 -30.66
C PHE A 417 -19.63 17.88 -30.54
N LYS A 418 -20.51 18.60 -31.24
CA LYS A 418 -21.96 18.33 -31.27
C LYS A 418 -22.32 16.96 -31.81
N ARG A 419 -21.49 16.35 -32.66
CA ARG A 419 -21.68 15.00 -33.20
C ARG A 419 -21.11 13.92 -32.29
N SER A 420 -20.26 14.30 -31.34
CA SER A 420 -19.68 13.39 -30.37
C SER A 420 -20.71 13.05 -29.29
N PRO A 421 -20.72 11.84 -28.75
CA PRO A 421 -21.52 11.50 -27.56
C PRO A 421 -20.96 12.08 -26.26
N ALA A 422 -19.76 12.66 -26.27
CA ALA A 422 -19.10 13.16 -25.08
C ALA A 422 -19.72 14.46 -24.56
N PRO A 423 -20.13 14.55 -23.29
CA PRO A 423 -20.66 15.78 -22.71
C PRO A 423 -19.55 16.76 -22.27
N VAL A 424 -18.31 16.29 -22.16
CA VAL A 424 -17.15 17.06 -21.72
C VAL A 424 -16.10 17.13 -22.83
N ALA A 425 -15.40 18.26 -22.95
CA ALA A 425 -14.33 18.44 -23.91
C ALA A 425 -12.99 18.78 -23.24
N CYS A 426 -11.88 18.33 -23.83
CA CYS A 426 -10.52 18.66 -23.42
C CYS A 426 -9.73 19.26 -24.58
N LEU A 427 -9.36 20.53 -24.49
CA LEU A 427 -8.53 21.21 -25.47
C LEU A 427 -7.10 20.72 -25.43
N CYS A 428 -6.56 20.30 -26.57
CA CYS A 428 -5.19 19.80 -26.71
C CYS A 428 -4.45 20.49 -27.85
N SER A 429 -3.45 21.31 -27.53
CA SER A 429 -2.53 21.92 -28.49
C SER A 429 -1.30 22.52 -27.83
N SER A 430 -0.45 23.20 -28.59
CA SER A 430 0.63 24.06 -28.09
C SER A 430 0.09 25.36 -27.48
N ASN A 431 0.86 25.99 -26.62
CA ASN A 431 0.46 27.27 -26.01
C ASN A 431 0.23 28.36 -27.08
N GLN A 432 1.01 28.35 -28.16
CA GLN A 432 0.89 29.30 -29.27
C GLN A 432 -0.46 29.17 -29.99
N VAL A 433 -0.90 27.94 -30.24
CA VAL A 433 -2.19 27.69 -30.91
C VAL A 433 -3.36 28.07 -30.01
N TYR A 434 -3.27 27.85 -28.71
CA TYR A 434 -4.31 28.32 -27.77
C TYR A 434 -4.48 29.84 -27.83
N THR A 435 -3.38 30.58 -27.91
CA THR A 435 -3.42 32.05 -28.07
C THR A 435 -3.96 32.47 -29.44
N ALA A 436 -3.73 31.68 -30.49
CA ALA A 436 -4.22 31.97 -31.85
C ALA A 436 -5.71 31.60 -32.03
N MET A 437 -6.27 30.73 -31.17
CA MET A 437 -7.66 30.27 -31.21
C MET A 437 -8.39 30.56 -29.87
N PRO A 438 -8.45 31.80 -29.40
CA PRO A 438 -8.92 32.16 -28.06
C PRO A 438 -10.40 31.80 -27.81
N GLY A 439 -11.21 31.75 -28.87
CA GLY A 439 -12.64 31.41 -28.78
C GLY A 439 -12.98 29.93 -28.69
N ALA A 440 -11.99 29.02 -28.76
CA ALA A 440 -12.25 27.57 -28.85
C ALA A 440 -13.01 27.03 -27.61
N ALA A 441 -12.62 27.43 -26.40
CA ALA A 441 -13.31 27.01 -25.17
C ALA A 441 -14.76 27.52 -25.12
N ALA A 442 -14.97 28.80 -25.42
CA ALA A 442 -16.30 29.42 -25.44
C ALA A 442 -17.23 28.77 -26.51
N ALA A 443 -16.67 28.40 -27.66
CA ALA A 443 -17.40 27.71 -28.71
C ALA A 443 -17.84 26.30 -28.28
N LEU A 444 -16.99 25.55 -27.58
CA LEU A 444 -17.35 24.24 -27.00
C LEU A 444 -18.45 24.37 -25.94
N LYS A 445 -18.37 25.36 -25.04
CA LYS A 445 -19.46 25.66 -24.10
C LYS A 445 -20.76 26.00 -24.81
N LYS A 446 -20.73 26.86 -25.84
CA LYS A 446 -21.90 27.18 -26.66
C LYS A 446 -22.42 25.97 -27.45
N ALA A 447 -21.56 25.04 -27.79
CA ALA A 447 -21.93 23.79 -28.46
C ALA A 447 -22.60 22.78 -27.51
N GLY A 448 -22.63 23.06 -26.19
CA GLY A 448 -23.29 22.22 -25.18
C GLY A 448 -22.34 21.47 -24.27
N SER A 449 -21.04 21.76 -24.28
CA SER A 449 -20.10 21.11 -23.35
C SER A 449 -20.41 21.49 -21.92
N VAL A 450 -20.63 20.50 -21.06
CA VAL A 450 -20.86 20.66 -19.61
C VAL A 450 -19.60 21.22 -18.94
N ALA A 451 -18.44 20.68 -19.27
CA ALA A 451 -17.15 21.15 -18.81
C ALA A 451 -16.12 21.19 -19.95
N VAL A 452 -15.25 22.20 -19.92
CA VAL A 452 -14.13 22.35 -20.85
C VAL A 452 -12.83 22.31 -20.08
N TYR A 453 -12.02 21.30 -20.33
CA TYR A 453 -10.68 21.17 -19.80
C TYR A 453 -9.65 21.68 -20.80
N LEU A 454 -8.49 22.09 -20.32
CA LEU A 454 -7.38 22.49 -21.17
C LEU A 454 -6.10 21.78 -20.73
N ALA A 455 -5.45 21.12 -21.66
CA ALA A 455 -4.17 20.46 -21.44
C ALA A 455 -3.03 21.48 -21.53
N GLY A 456 -2.54 21.94 -20.39
CA GLY A 456 -1.46 22.93 -20.31
C GLY A 456 -1.22 23.45 -18.91
N PRO A 457 -0.01 23.98 -18.63
CA PRO A 457 0.33 24.54 -17.32
C PRO A 457 -0.48 25.80 -17.01
N PRO A 458 -0.61 26.21 -15.73
CA PRO A 458 -1.36 27.41 -15.32
C PRO A 458 -0.97 28.70 -16.04
N SER A 459 0.31 28.83 -16.44
CA SER A 459 0.81 29.99 -17.20
C SER A 459 0.14 30.17 -18.57
N VAL A 460 -0.56 29.17 -19.09
CA VAL A 460 -1.32 29.29 -20.33
C VAL A 460 -2.47 30.28 -20.17
N LEU A 461 -3.14 30.31 -19.02
CA LEU A 461 -4.26 31.22 -18.77
C LEU A 461 -3.85 32.71 -18.86
N GLU A 462 -2.61 33.01 -18.53
CA GLU A 462 -2.07 34.38 -18.62
C GLU A 462 -1.89 34.85 -20.06
N THR A 463 -1.86 33.92 -21.01
CA THR A 463 -1.69 34.19 -22.46
C THR A 463 -3.00 34.21 -23.22
N LEU A 464 -4.10 33.77 -22.60
CA LEU A 464 -5.44 33.76 -23.19
C LEU A 464 -6.15 35.09 -22.95
N ASP A 465 -7.10 35.40 -23.84
CA ASP A 465 -8.02 36.50 -23.58
C ASP A 465 -8.93 36.18 -22.37
N PRO A 466 -9.46 37.20 -21.66
CA PRO A 466 -10.28 36.96 -20.46
C PRO A 466 -11.52 36.11 -20.71
N ALA A 467 -12.15 36.23 -21.89
CA ALA A 467 -13.35 35.47 -22.24
C ALA A 467 -13.02 33.99 -22.49
N GLY A 468 -11.89 33.70 -23.13
CA GLY A 468 -11.39 32.32 -23.34
C GLY A 468 -10.96 31.67 -22.03
N ALA A 469 -10.30 32.43 -21.16
CA ALA A 469 -9.86 31.93 -19.85
C ALA A 469 -11.04 31.55 -18.94
N VAL A 470 -12.10 32.34 -18.92
CA VAL A 470 -13.32 32.08 -18.11
C VAL A 470 -14.09 30.84 -18.57
N ALA A 471 -13.98 30.46 -19.84
CA ALA A 471 -14.67 29.28 -20.38
C ALA A 471 -13.97 27.94 -20.05
N ILE A 472 -12.77 27.97 -19.45
CA ILE A 472 -12.01 26.79 -19.05
C ILE A 472 -12.32 26.46 -17.59
N ASP A 473 -12.88 25.29 -17.35
CA ASP A 473 -13.25 24.84 -16.00
C ASP A 473 -12.05 24.25 -15.26
N ARG A 474 -11.16 23.53 -15.95
CA ARG A 474 -9.98 22.86 -15.35
C ARG A 474 -8.78 22.85 -16.27
N LEU A 475 -7.60 22.93 -15.65
CA LEU A 475 -6.32 22.69 -16.31
C LEU A 475 -5.81 21.29 -15.97
N ILE A 476 -5.33 20.56 -16.97
CA ILE A 476 -4.65 19.28 -16.80
C ILE A 476 -3.21 19.40 -17.27
N TYR A 477 -2.27 19.10 -16.35
CA TYR A 477 -0.83 19.23 -16.60
C TYR A 477 -0.03 18.30 -15.68
N GLU A 478 1.24 18.10 -15.98
CA GLU A 478 2.11 17.28 -15.14
C GLU A 478 2.29 17.92 -13.76
N GLY A 479 1.97 17.16 -12.69
CA GLY A 479 2.00 17.64 -11.31
C GLY A 479 0.68 18.23 -10.78
N CYS A 480 -0.38 18.31 -11.61
CA CYS A 480 -1.72 18.60 -11.09
C CYS A 480 -2.22 17.46 -10.19
N ASN A 481 -3.22 17.73 -9.35
CA ASN A 481 -3.90 16.68 -8.61
C ASN A 481 -4.77 15.84 -9.58
N ALA A 482 -4.15 14.82 -10.17
CA ALA A 482 -4.79 13.99 -11.20
C ALA A 482 -6.00 13.24 -10.64
N LEU A 483 -5.91 12.75 -9.40
CA LEU A 483 -7.00 12.01 -8.76
C LEU A 483 -8.26 12.88 -8.63
N ALA A 484 -8.14 14.05 -8.02
CA ALA A 484 -9.27 14.97 -7.86
C ALA A 484 -9.87 15.42 -9.21
N ILE A 485 -9.02 15.68 -10.21
CA ILE A 485 -9.51 16.08 -11.55
C ILE A 485 -10.26 14.94 -12.23
N LEU A 486 -9.81 13.70 -12.08
CA LEU A 486 -10.49 12.55 -12.66
C LEU A 486 -11.80 12.23 -11.92
N GLU A 487 -11.86 12.44 -10.59
CA GLU A 487 -13.10 12.37 -9.81
C GLU A 487 -14.11 13.41 -10.30
N GLU A 488 -13.70 14.68 -10.38
CA GLU A 488 -14.55 15.77 -10.93
C GLU A 488 -15.00 15.48 -12.38
N ALA A 489 -14.14 14.83 -13.18
CA ALA A 489 -14.50 14.44 -14.53
C ALA A 489 -15.58 13.36 -14.55
N GLN A 490 -15.47 12.34 -13.68
CA GLN A 490 -16.51 11.31 -13.56
C GLN A 490 -17.83 11.87 -13.03
N GLU A 491 -17.81 12.84 -12.11
CA GLU A 491 -19.00 13.57 -11.67
C GLU A 491 -19.65 14.34 -12.81
N ALA A 492 -18.86 15.08 -13.60
CA ALA A 492 -19.36 15.81 -14.76
C ALA A 492 -19.94 14.89 -15.87
N LEU A 493 -19.44 13.67 -15.93
CA LEU A 493 -19.91 12.60 -16.83
C LEU A 493 -21.09 11.81 -16.24
N LYS A 494 -21.49 12.10 -14.98
CA LYS A 494 -22.58 11.44 -14.23
C LYS A 494 -22.44 9.92 -14.14
N VAL A 495 -21.23 9.43 -13.96
CA VAL A 495 -20.92 7.99 -14.01
C VAL A 495 -21.71 7.21 -12.95
N GLU A 496 -21.85 7.74 -11.74
CA GLU A 496 -22.61 7.11 -10.66
C GLU A 496 -24.13 7.14 -10.89
N GLU A 497 -24.66 8.26 -11.45
CA GLU A 497 -26.09 8.36 -11.80
C GLU A 497 -26.47 7.37 -12.91
N LEU A 498 -25.59 7.20 -13.91
CA LEU A 498 -25.77 6.26 -15.00
C LEU A 498 -25.72 4.81 -14.52
N ALA A 499 -24.80 4.48 -13.61
CA ALA A 499 -24.72 3.16 -13.01
C ALA A 499 -25.97 2.83 -12.17
N ALA A 500 -26.42 3.76 -11.31
CA ALA A 500 -27.59 3.56 -10.46
C ALA A 500 -28.90 3.45 -11.26
N ALA A 501 -29.07 4.26 -12.31
CA ALA A 501 -30.28 4.20 -13.17
C ALA A 501 -30.41 2.87 -13.89
N ALA A 502 -29.31 2.25 -14.25
CA ALA A 502 -29.29 0.99 -14.94
C ALA A 502 -29.48 -0.21 -14.01
N GLU A 503 -28.99 -0.12 -12.74
CA GLU A 503 -29.34 -1.09 -11.68
C GLU A 503 -30.86 -1.12 -11.40
N GLU A 504 -31.55 0.04 -11.46
CA GLU A 504 -32.99 0.12 -11.30
C GLU A 504 -33.74 -0.52 -12.48
N GLU A 505 -33.26 -0.34 -13.71
CA GLU A 505 -33.85 -0.90 -14.93
C GLU A 505 -33.71 -2.44 -14.98
N GLU A 506 -32.55 -2.99 -14.58
CA GLU A 506 -32.34 -4.45 -14.49
C GLU A 506 -33.12 -5.11 -13.36
N ALA A 507 -33.31 -4.41 -12.22
CA ALA A 507 -34.14 -4.90 -11.12
C ALA A 507 -35.63 -4.99 -11.52
N GLU A 508 -36.12 -4.13 -12.39
CA GLU A 508 -37.49 -4.20 -12.95
C GLU A 508 -37.64 -5.33 -13.98
N GLU A 509 -36.56 -5.71 -14.71
CA GLU A 509 -36.57 -6.81 -15.69
C GLU A 509 -36.33 -8.20 -15.07
N GLY A 510 -36.03 -8.31 -13.79
CA GLY A 510 -35.95 -9.58 -13.03
C GLY A 510 -34.65 -10.35 -13.22
N PHE A 511 -33.56 -9.72 -13.62
CA PHE A 511 -32.22 -10.28 -13.63
C PHE A 511 -31.50 -9.89 -12.34
N GLU A 512 -31.12 -10.86 -11.49
CA GLU A 512 -30.25 -10.65 -10.34
C GLU A 512 -28.78 -10.50 -10.81
N VAL A 513 -28.33 -9.29 -11.03
CA VAL A 513 -26.88 -8.99 -11.10
C VAL A 513 -26.43 -8.51 -9.73
N HIS A 514 -25.59 -9.30 -9.07
CA HIS A 514 -25.00 -8.92 -7.78
C HIS A 514 -23.83 -7.96 -7.98
N ILE A 515 -24.11 -6.65 -8.01
CA ILE A 515 -23.08 -5.61 -7.96
C ILE A 515 -22.87 -5.21 -6.51
N HIS A 516 -21.71 -5.54 -5.93
CA HIS A 516 -21.36 -5.16 -4.57
C HIS A 516 -20.84 -3.73 -4.51
N THR A 517 -21.69 -2.82 -4.03
CA THR A 517 -21.27 -1.47 -3.65
C THR A 517 -20.36 -1.53 -2.43
N HIS A 518 -19.12 -1.07 -2.55
CA HIS A 518 -18.25 -0.84 -1.40
C HIS A 518 -18.75 0.35 -0.56
N GLY A 519 -19.71 0.09 0.30
CA GLY A 519 -20.03 1.00 1.42
C GLY A 519 -18.88 0.98 2.43
N HIS A 520 -18.32 2.15 2.71
CA HIS A 520 -17.41 2.36 3.83
C HIS A 520 -18.09 1.99 5.16
N ASN A 521 -17.98 0.72 5.56
CA ASN A 521 -18.24 0.31 6.94
C ASN A 521 -17.44 -0.97 7.24
N CYS A 522 -16.14 -0.85 7.44
CA CYS A 522 -15.36 -1.90 8.07
C CYS A 522 -15.50 -1.81 9.58
N GLY A 523 -16.56 -2.41 10.11
CA GLY A 523 -16.59 -2.87 11.48
C GLY A 523 -15.86 -4.21 11.57
N CYS A 524 -14.55 -4.19 11.80
CA CYS A 524 -13.77 -5.38 12.15
C CYS A 524 -13.34 -5.30 13.60
N CYS A 525 -13.99 -6.10 14.44
CA CYS A 525 -13.45 -6.55 15.73
C CYS A 525 -12.36 -7.61 15.54
#